data_a9a14edd4ca846253107808afbd94857
#
_entry.id   a9a14edd4ca846253107808afbd94857
#
_cell.length_a   1.000
_cell.length_b   1.000
_cell.length_c   1.000
_cell.angle_alpha   90.00
_cell.angle_beta   90.00
_cell.angle_gamma   90.00
#
_symmetry.space_group_name_H-M   'P 1'
#
loop_
_entity.id
_entity.type
_entity.pdbx_description
1 polymer ?
#
loop_
_entity_poly.entity_id
_entity_poly.type
_entity_poly.pdbx_seq_one_letter_code
_entity_poly.pdbx_strand_id
1 'polypeptide(L)'
;MFEYNCSRRQFLGLAGGVAAFAGLGLAGCGNSSAPAAGSAEDAAASTLTGEVTYDGASSFQALVEAAAEKFMDENPDVSVSGSGNGSGTGLTAVAAGTVTIGNSDVFAEEKLEAADAEKLVDHEVAVVGMGPVVSKNVTVDDLTLEQLKGIFSGTITNWSEVGGEDAKIVVLNRKAGSGTRATFESAVFGDEENTFKGDAELDKSGDVQTQIAATDNAISYLDFSHFDDSKFNAIKVGGVEPKSENVYDNS
;
A
#
# COMPACT_ATOMS: atom_id res chain seq x y z
N MET A 1 20.48 -7.29 9.79
CA MET A 1 20.34 -5.82 9.79
C MET A 1 21.18 -5.30 8.62
N PHE A 2 20.57 -5.18 7.45
CA PHE A 2 21.22 -4.64 6.25
C PHE A 2 20.48 -3.37 5.88
N GLU A 3 21.11 -2.24 6.13
CA GLU A 3 20.61 -0.94 5.67
C GLU A 3 20.87 -0.83 4.16
N TYR A 4 19.85 -0.94 3.35
CA TYR A 4 19.90 -0.55 1.95
C TYR A 4 19.46 0.90 1.79
N ASN A 5 20.41 1.82 1.79
CA ASN A 5 20.23 3.20 1.38
C ASN A 5 20.16 3.26 -0.15
N CYS A 6 18.98 3.09 -0.73
CA CYS A 6 18.78 3.28 -2.16
C CYS A 6 18.66 4.78 -2.47
N SER A 7 19.67 5.40 -3.03
CA SER A 7 19.64 6.80 -3.43
C SER A 7 18.85 6.98 -4.73
N ARG A 8 18.14 8.10 -4.87
CA ARG A 8 17.37 8.48 -6.08
C ARG A 8 18.16 8.35 -7.40
N ARG A 9 19.49 8.37 -7.35
CA ARG A 9 20.37 8.18 -8.52
C ARG A 9 20.54 6.73 -8.94
N GLN A 10 20.33 5.76 -8.06
CA GLN A 10 20.48 4.32 -8.39
C GLN A 10 19.23 3.78 -9.08
N PHE A 11 18.05 4.33 -8.78
CA PHE A 11 16.80 3.95 -9.46
C PHE A 11 16.80 4.36 -10.94
N LEU A 12 17.40 5.50 -11.28
CA LEU A 12 17.53 5.97 -12.68
C LEU A 12 18.65 5.29 -13.48
N GLY A 13 19.55 4.55 -12.83
CA GLY A 13 20.69 3.89 -13.47
C GLY A 13 20.40 2.48 -14.05
N LEU A 14 19.28 1.85 -13.69
CA LEU A 14 18.96 0.48 -14.12
C LEU A 14 18.16 0.39 -15.44
N ALA A 15 17.63 1.50 -15.96
CA ALA A 15 16.87 1.53 -17.21
C ALA A 15 17.70 1.76 -18.48
N GLY A 16 19.02 1.86 -18.37
CA GLY A 16 19.91 2.25 -19.47
C GLY A 16 20.99 1.24 -19.82
N GLY A 17 20.63 0.08 -20.29
CA GLY A 17 21.65 -0.87 -20.72
C GLY A 17 21.15 -1.97 -21.64
N VAL A 18 20.98 -1.72 -22.92
CA VAL A 18 21.33 -2.63 -24.05
C VAL A 18 21.04 -1.89 -25.37
N ALA A 19 22.07 -1.44 -26.09
CA ALA A 19 22.27 -1.68 -27.53
C ALA A 19 23.42 -0.82 -28.04
N ALA A 20 24.62 -1.39 -28.01
CA ALA A 20 25.70 -0.96 -28.92
C ALA A 20 25.82 -2.03 -29.98
N PHE A 21 25.46 -1.75 -31.21
CA PHE A 21 26.03 -2.43 -32.36
C PHE A 21 26.43 -1.44 -33.45
N ALA A 22 27.62 -1.69 -33.94
CA ALA A 22 28.48 -0.94 -34.79
C ALA A 22 27.91 -0.59 -36.17
N GLY A 23 28.27 0.59 -36.66
CA GLY A 23 28.25 0.94 -38.07
C GLY A 23 29.44 1.82 -38.39
N LEU A 24 30.47 1.25 -39.04
CA LEU A 24 31.60 1.94 -39.62
C LEU A 24 31.17 2.77 -40.85
N GLY A 25 31.70 3.96 -40.99
CA GLY A 25 31.58 4.66 -42.25
C GLY A 25 32.09 6.12 -42.32
N LEU A 26 33.40 6.28 -42.56
CA LEU A 26 34.07 7.28 -43.44
C LEU A 26 34.07 8.79 -43.14
N ALA A 27 35.27 9.24 -43.12
CA ALA A 27 35.85 10.54 -42.98
C ALA A 27 35.29 11.64 -43.92
N GLY A 28 35.29 12.88 -43.39
CA GLY A 28 35.16 14.12 -44.13
C GLY A 28 35.65 15.30 -43.29
N CYS A 29 36.86 15.80 -43.57
CA CYS A 29 37.40 17.00 -42.96
C CYS A 29 36.69 18.26 -43.46
N GLY A 30 36.36 19.18 -42.57
CA GLY A 30 35.91 20.52 -42.89
C GLY A 30 35.95 21.41 -41.65
N ASN A 31 36.95 22.26 -41.60
CA ASN A 31 37.23 23.25 -40.58
C ASN A 31 36.31 24.46 -40.70
N SER A 32 35.61 24.87 -39.66
CA SER A 32 35.22 26.29 -39.41
C SER A 32 34.68 26.51 -37.99
N SER A 33 35.19 27.52 -37.39
CA SER A 33 35.06 28.18 -36.10
C SER A 33 33.67 28.28 -35.48
N ALA A 34 33.67 28.19 -34.13
CA ALA A 34 32.53 28.40 -33.17
C ALA A 34 31.84 29.76 -33.24
N PRO A 35 30.64 29.92 -32.69
CA PRO A 35 30.55 30.32 -31.31
C PRO A 35 29.65 29.44 -30.40
N ALA A 36 30.01 29.44 -29.14
CA ALA A 36 29.30 28.77 -28.09
C ALA A 36 27.87 29.31 -27.93
N ALA A 37 26.89 28.48 -28.15
CA ALA A 37 25.52 28.69 -27.68
C ALA A 37 25.19 27.55 -26.72
N GLY A 38 24.60 27.92 -25.58
CA GLY A 38 24.40 27.07 -24.43
C GLY A 38 23.69 25.77 -24.76
N SER A 39 24.21 24.71 -24.18
CA SER A 39 23.56 23.40 -24.15
C SER A 39 22.27 23.52 -23.34
N ALA A 40 21.15 23.67 -24.02
CA ALA A 40 19.93 23.10 -23.50
C ALA A 40 20.20 21.58 -23.52
N GLU A 41 20.28 20.96 -22.36
CA GLU A 41 20.17 19.51 -22.26
C GLU A 41 18.79 19.17 -22.80
N ASP A 42 18.75 18.74 -24.04
CA ASP A 42 17.61 18.08 -24.65
C ASP A 42 17.41 16.81 -23.80
N ALA A 43 16.44 16.86 -22.88
CA ALA A 43 15.99 15.64 -22.21
C ALA A 43 15.50 14.74 -23.35
N ALA A 44 16.29 13.71 -23.66
CA ALA A 44 15.93 12.73 -24.67
C ALA A 44 14.53 12.22 -24.29
N ALA A 45 13.55 12.53 -25.14
CA ALA A 45 12.19 12.05 -24.92
C ALA A 45 12.24 10.53 -24.76
N SER A 46 11.59 10.02 -23.73
CA SER A 46 11.51 8.59 -23.47
C SER A 46 10.96 7.88 -24.72
N THR A 47 11.67 6.83 -25.15
CA THR A 47 11.21 5.98 -26.26
C THR A 47 10.45 4.75 -25.75
N LEU A 48 10.03 4.75 -24.48
CA LEU A 48 9.27 3.66 -23.90
C LEU A 48 7.87 3.65 -24.47
N THR A 49 7.40 2.48 -24.88
CA THR A 49 6.06 2.24 -25.39
C THR A 49 5.52 0.94 -24.82
N GLY A 50 4.23 0.82 -24.62
CA GLY A 50 3.60 -0.42 -24.19
C GLY A 50 2.54 -0.23 -23.12
N GLU A 51 2.10 -1.35 -22.55
CA GLU A 51 1.08 -1.39 -21.51
C GLU A 51 1.63 -2.02 -20.24
N VAL A 52 1.34 -1.41 -19.10
CA VAL A 52 1.59 -1.94 -17.76
C VAL A 52 0.23 -2.08 -17.07
N THR A 53 -0.07 -3.30 -16.63
CA THR A 53 -1.29 -3.57 -15.88
C THR A 53 -0.97 -3.91 -14.43
N TYR A 54 -1.83 -3.49 -13.50
CA TYR A 54 -1.66 -3.80 -12.08
C TYR A 54 -2.98 -4.22 -11.42
N ASP A 55 -2.87 -5.02 -10.34
CA ASP A 55 -3.96 -5.28 -9.41
C ASP A 55 -3.37 -5.44 -8.01
N GLY A 56 -4.19 -5.30 -6.96
CA GLY A 56 -3.74 -5.59 -5.62
C GLY A 56 -4.36 -4.77 -4.50
N ALA A 57 -3.53 -4.39 -3.54
CA ALA A 57 -3.94 -3.73 -2.32
C ALA A 57 -4.70 -2.41 -2.56
N SER A 58 -5.90 -2.29 -2.01
CA SER A 58 -6.69 -1.06 -2.08
C SER A 58 -6.13 0.06 -1.20
N SER A 59 -5.43 -0.28 -0.12
CA SER A 59 -4.64 0.63 0.71
C SER A 59 -3.57 1.38 -0.08
N PHE A 60 -3.00 0.72 -1.09
CA PHE A 60 -1.90 1.21 -1.90
C PHE A 60 -2.34 1.92 -3.18
N GLN A 61 -3.63 1.85 -3.53
CA GLN A 61 -4.15 2.28 -4.83
C GLN A 61 -3.87 3.75 -5.13
N ALA A 62 -4.08 4.66 -4.18
CA ALA A 62 -3.86 6.09 -4.40
C ALA A 62 -2.40 6.42 -4.75
N LEU A 63 -1.42 5.73 -4.13
CA LEU A 63 0.00 5.90 -4.44
C LEU A 63 0.32 5.37 -5.85
N VAL A 64 -0.21 4.20 -6.21
CA VAL A 64 0.00 3.60 -7.53
C VAL A 64 -0.61 4.46 -8.64
N GLU A 65 -1.83 4.99 -8.44
CA GLU A 65 -2.49 5.87 -9.40
C GLU A 65 -1.68 7.16 -9.62
N ALA A 66 -1.21 7.79 -8.55
CA ALA A 66 -0.36 8.98 -8.66
C ALA A 66 0.99 8.71 -9.35
N ALA A 67 1.59 7.55 -9.08
CA ALA A 67 2.82 7.12 -9.74
C ALA A 67 2.60 6.80 -11.22
N ALA A 68 1.47 6.14 -11.55
CA ALA A 68 1.08 5.80 -12.92
C ALA A 68 0.82 7.06 -13.75
N GLU A 69 0.07 8.03 -13.19
CA GLU A 69 -0.18 9.32 -13.85
C GLU A 69 1.13 10.02 -14.20
N LYS A 70 2.00 10.17 -13.22
CA LYS A 70 3.30 10.80 -13.43
C LYS A 70 4.17 10.05 -14.43
N PHE A 71 4.16 8.72 -14.41
CA PHE A 71 4.93 7.90 -15.34
C PHE A 71 4.42 8.04 -16.78
N MET A 72 3.10 8.10 -16.99
CA MET A 72 2.49 8.33 -18.30
C MET A 72 2.75 9.75 -18.81
N ASP A 73 2.77 10.75 -17.93
CA ASP A 73 3.14 12.14 -18.32
C ASP A 73 4.59 12.22 -18.85
N GLU A 74 5.50 11.46 -18.25
CA GLU A 74 6.89 11.39 -18.68
C GLU A 74 7.10 10.46 -19.89
N ASN A 75 6.17 9.53 -20.13
CA ASN A 75 6.23 8.52 -21.19
C ASN A 75 4.88 8.40 -21.92
N PRO A 76 4.54 9.33 -22.80
CA PRO A 76 3.18 9.44 -23.37
C PRO A 76 2.75 8.25 -24.23
N ASP A 77 3.69 7.41 -24.68
CA ASP A 77 3.41 6.19 -25.46
C ASP A 77 3.25 4.94 -24.58
N VAL A 78 3.27 5.11 -23.23
CA VAL A 78 2.99 4.04 -22.27
C VAL A 78 1.59 4.22 -21.67
N SER A 79 0.86 3.10 -21.55
CA SER A 79 -0.40 3.03 -20.81
C SER A 79 -0.21 2.26 -19.50
N VAL A 80 -0.67 2.83 -18.39
CA VAL A 80 -0.70 2.15 -17.08
C VAL A 80 -2.14 2.10 -16.61
N SER A 81 -2.64 0.90 -16.29
CA SER A 81 -4.02 0.70 -15.83
C SER A 81 -4.15 -0.44 -14.82
N GLY A 82 -5.15 -0.36 -13.95
CA GLY A 82 -5.39 -1.43 -12.98
C GLY A 82 -6.45 -1.10 -11.93
N SER A 83 -6.48 -1.90 -10.87
CA SER A 83 -7.49 -1.83 -9.81
C SER A 83 -6.93 -2.27 -8.46
N GLY A 84 -7.59 -1.85 -7.38
CA GLY A 84 -7.31 -2.29 -6.01
C GLY A 84 -8.36 -3.31 -5.54
N ASN A 85 -8.11 -4.60 -5.79
CA ASN A 85 -9.03 -5.70 -5.44
C ASN A 85 -8.53 -6.56 -4.26
N GLY A 86 -7.49 -6.09 -3.56
CA GLY A 86 -6.88 -6.74 -2.40
C GLY A 86 -5.55 -7.42 -2.72
N SER A 87 -4.64 -7.45 -1.74
CA SER A 87 -3.27 -7.98 -1.88
C SER A 87 -3.24 -9.40 -2.42
N GLY A 88 -4.09 -10.30 -1.90
CA GLY A 88 -4.16 -11.69 -2.36
C GLY A 88 -4.57 -11.81 -3.84
N THR A 89 -5.47 -10.94 -4.31
CA THR A 89 -5.88 -10.90 -5.73
C THR A 89 -4.70 -10.46 -6.60
N GLY A 90 -4.01 -9.38 -6.21
CA GLY A 90 -2.85 -8.88 -6.95
C GLY A 90 -1.71 -9.88 -7.03
N LEU A 91 -1.35 -10.50 -5.90
CA LEU A 91 -0.31 -11.52 -5.87
C LEU A 91 -0.66 -12.73 -6.73
N THR A 92 -1.90 -13.21 -6.67
CA THR A 92 -2.37 -14.32 -7.53
C THR A 92 -2.33 -13.92 -9.01
N ALA A 93 -2.77 -12.71 -9.34
CA ALA A 93 -2.82 -12.23 -10.72
C ALA A 93 -1.42 -12.07 -11.34
N VAL A 94 -0.45 -11.52 -10.58
CA VAL A 94 0.92 -11.36 -11.07
C VAL A 94 1.63 -12.72 -11.18
N ALA A 95 1.43 -13.64 -10.23
CA ALA A 95 1.97 -15.00 -10.29
C ALA A 95 1.45 -15.78 -11.50
N ALA A 96 0.20 -15.55 -11.89
CA ALA A 96 -0.43 -16.11 -13.07
C ALA A 96 -0.06 -15.39 -14.38
N GLY A 97 0.66 -14.27 -14.33
CA GLY A 97 1.01 -13.44 -15.48
C GLY A 97 -0.17 -12.70 -16.12
N THR A 98 -1.28 -12.53 -15.40
CA THR A 98 -2.47 -11.82 -15.90
C THR A 98 -2.36 -10.29 -15.70
N VAL A 99 -1.49 -9.84 -14.83
CA VAL A 99 -1.06 -8.45 -14.68
C VAL A 99 0.45 -8.36 -14.63
N THR A 100 0.98 -7.17 -14.93
CA THR A 100 2.42 -6.91 -14.92
C THR A 100 2.95 -6.71 -13.50
N ILE A 101 2.15 -6.07 -12.64
CA ILE A 101 2.52 -5.70 -11.26
C ILE A 101 1.42 -6.16 -10.30
N GLY A 102 1.81 -6.81 -9.21
CA GLY A 102 0.95 -7.09 -8.07
C GLY A 102 1.26 -6.15 -6.93
N ASN A 103 0.29 -5.38 -6.47
CA ASN A 103 0.45 -4.49 -5.31
C ASN A 103 0.01 -5.21 -4.04
N SER A 104 0.84 -5.18 -2.99
CA SER A 104 0.55 -5.92 -1.77
C SER A 104 1.02 -5.19 -0.51
N ASP A 105 0.27 -5.32 0.58
CA ASP A 105 0.67 -4.88 1.92
C ASP A 105 1.47 -5.97 2.66
N VAL A 106 1.59 -7.15 2.08
CA VAL A 106 2.29 -8.31 2.64
C VAL A 106 3.18 -8.95 1.59
N PHE A 107 4.18 -9.70 2.01
CA PHE A 107 5.06 -10.41 1.09
C PHE A 107 4.35 -11.56 0.37
N ALA A 108 4.89 -11.95 -0.80
CA ALA A 108 4.29 -13.00 -1.61
C ALA A 108 4.19 -14.35 -0.87
N GLU A 109 5.20 -14.69 -0.07
CA GLU A 109 5.28 -15.91 0.72
C GLU A 109 4.20 -16.02 1.81
N GLU A 110 3.60 -14.89 2.23
CA GLU A 110 2.54 -14.89 3.23
C GLU A 110 1.16 -15.27 2.65
N LYS A 111 1.01 -15.22 1.33
CA LYS A 111 -0.28 -15.42 0.64
C LYS A 111 -0.28 -16.48 -0.44
N LEU A 112 0.88 -16.80 -1.00
CA LEU A 112 1.02 -17.75 -2.08
C LEU A 112 1.73 -19.02 -1.62
N GLU A 113 1.49 -20.11 -2.31
CA GLU A 113 2.32 -21.31 -2.20
C GLU A 113 3.76 -20.98 -2.63
N ALA A 114 4.75 -21.60 -1.98
CA ALA A 114 6.16 -21.31 -2.22
C ALA A 114 6.56 -21.35 -3.70
N ALA A 115 6.03 -22.30 -4.47
CA ALA A 115 6.32 -22.45 -5.90
C ALA A 115 5.82 -21.28 -6.76
N ASP A 116 4.83 -20.51 -6.29
CA ASP A 116 4.31 -19.33 -6.97
C ASP A 116 4.99 -18.06 -6.45
N ALA A 117 5.26 -17.97 -5.15
CA ALA A 117 6.00 -16.88 -4.56
C ALA A 117 7.44 -16.77 -5.12
N GLU A 118 8.15 -17.89 -5.28
CA GLU A 118 9.50 -17.94 -5.86
C GLU A 118 9.61 -17.40 -7.29
N LYS A 119 8.51 -17.24 -8.01
CA LYS A 119 8.48 -16.65 -9.36
C LYS A 119 8.46 -15.14 -9.34
N LEU A 120 8.15 -14.54 -8.19
CA LEU A 120 7.97 -13.11 -8.03
C LEU A 120 9.24 -12.46 -7.48
N VAL A 121 9.35 -11.17 -7.73
CA VAL A 121 10.38 -10.32 -7.12
C VAL A 121 9.67 -9.23 -6.35
N ASP A 122 9.86 -9.22 -5.03
CA ASP A 122 9.30 -8.18 -4.17
C ASP A 122 10.13 -6.89 -4.26
N HIS A 123 9.43 -5.80 -4.42
CA HIS A 123 9.99 -4.45 -4.39
C HIS A 123 9.32 -3.66 -3.28
N GLU A 124 10.01 -3.46 -2.18
CA GLU A 124 9.54 -2.56 -1.12
C GLU A 124 9.62 -1.11 -1.61
N VAL A 125 8.48 -0.45 -1.71
CA VAL A 125 8.36 0.92 -2.24
C VAL A 125 7.90 1.93 -1.18
N ALA A 126 7.24 1.47 -0.12
CA ALA A 126 6.79 2.30 0.98
C ALA A 126 6.57 1.47 2.25
N VAL A 127 6.66 2.13 3.40
CA VAL A 127 6.18 1.59 4.68
C VAL A 127 4.81 2.18 4.97
N VAL A 128 3.85 1.33 5.28
CA VAL A 128 2.47 1.72 5.54
C VAL A 128 2.16 1.61 7.03
N GLY A 129 1.78 2.73 7.65
CA GLY A 129 1.21 2.74 9.00
C GLY A 129 -0.28 2.46 8.94
N MET A 130 -0.80 1.74 9.93
CA MET A 130 -2.22 1.50 10.10
C MET A 130 -2.63 1.61 11.57
N GLY A 131 -3.93 1.81 11.79
CA GLY A 131 -4.47 1.88 13.12
C GLY A 131 -5.97 1.66 13.18
N PRO A 132 -6.50 1.46 14.38
CA PRO A 132 -7.93 1.32 14.59
C PRO A 132 -8.65 2.66 14.38
N VAL A 133 -9.84 2.56 13.79
CA VAL A 133 -10.75 3.69 13.56
C VAL A 133 -12.12 3.37 14.14
N VAL A 134 -12.79 4.38 14.68
CA VAL A 134 -14.13 4.23 15.31
C VAL A 134 -15.09 5.29 14.78
N SER A 135 -16.37 4.97 14.81
CA SER A 135 -17.44 5.90 14.44
C SER A 135 -17.41 7.17 15.30
N LYS A 136 -17.90 8.28 14.76
CA LYS A 136 -17.88 9.59 15.41
C LYS A 136 -18.58 9.63 16.79
N ASN A 137 -19.55 8.78 17.00
CA ASN A 137 -20.29 8.70 18.27
C ASN A 137 -19.56 7.88 19.35
N VAL A 138 -18.46 7.18 19.03
CA VAL A 138 -17.65 6.45 20.03
C VAL A 138 -16.75 7.45 20.76
N THR A 139 -16.79 7.39 22.10
CA THR A 139 -16.04 8.30 22.99
C THR A 139 -14.69 7.73 23.46
N VAL A 140 -14.43 6.44 23.20
CA VAL A 140 -13.16 5.80 23.49
C VAL A 140 -12.09 6.30 22.49
N ASP A 141 -10.99 6.81 23.01
CA ASP A 141 -9.89 7.40 22.21
C ASP A 141 -8.55 6.65 22.34
N ASP A 142 -8.50 5.63 23.20
CA ASP A 142 -7.34 4.78 23.40
C ASP A 142 -7.78 3.36 23.78
N LEU A 143 -7.16 2.35 23.17
CA LEU A 143 -7.35 0.95 23.51
C LEU A 143 -6.00 0.28 23.72
N THR A 144 -5.89 -0.57 24.70
CA THR A 144 -4.73 -1.45 24.80
C THR A 144 -4.77 -2.53 23.71
N LEU A 145 -3.62 -3.13 23.39
CA LEU A 145 -3.55 -4.23 22.44
C LEU A 145 -4.45 -5.41 22.87
N GLU A 146 -4.51 -5.71 24.17
CA GLU A 146 -5.38 -6.75 24.72
C GLU A 146 -6.87 -6.42 24.54
N GLN A 147 -7.26 -5.15 24.66
CA GLN A 147 -8.63 -4.72 24.41
C GLN A 147 -8.99 -4.84 22.91
N LEU A 148 -8.08 -4.43 22.02
CA LEU A 148 -8.25 -4.66 20.58
C LEU A 148 -8.42 -6.14 20.27
N LYS A 149 -7.54 -6.98 20.80
CA LYS A 149 -7.61 -8.44 20.68
C LYS A 149 -8.97 -8.96 21.19
N GLY A 150 -9.42 -8.48 22.34
CA GLY A 150 -10.73 -8.84 22.90
C GLY A 150 -11.89 -8.45 22.00
N ILE A 151 -11.88 -7.26 21.43
CA ILE A 151 -12.92 -6.77 20.53
C ILE A 151 -12.94 -7.61 19.24
N PHE A 152 -11.81 -7.75 18.56
CA PHE A 152 -11.75 -8.45 17.28
C PHE A 152 -11.87 -9.97 17.40
N SER A 153 -11.64 -10.57 18.58
CA SER A 153 -11.96 -11.97 18.87
C SER A 153 -13.41 -12.18 19.30
N GLY A 154 -14.12 -11.09 19.64
CA GLY A 154 -15.51 -11.09 20.12
C GLY A 154 -15.66 -11.51 21.59
N THR A 155 -14.60 -11.40 22.40
CA THR A 155 -14.65 -11.56 23.86
C THR A 155 -15.06 -10.29 24.57
N ILE A 156 -14.78 -9.12 23.98
CA ILE A 156 -15.30 -7.79 24.37
C ILE A 156 -16.33 -7.38 23.33
N THR A 157 -17.56 -7.13 23.75
CA THR A 157 -18.68 -6.89 22.82
C THR A 157 -19.44 -5.60 23.11
N ASN A 158 -19.10 -4.91 24.19
CA ASN A 158 -19.74 -3.67 24.60
C ASN A 158 -18.68 -2.60 24.91
N TRP A 159 -18.89 -1.38 24.45
CA TRP A 159 -17.97 -0.26 24.68
C TRP A 159 -17.77 0.05 26.16
N SER A 160 -18.76 -0.22 27.03
CA SER A 160 -18.63 -0.04 28.47
C SER A 160 -17.53 -0.92 29.09
N GLU A 161 -17.18 -2.04 28.50
CA GLU A 161 -16.10 -2.92 28.95
C GLU A 161 -14.69 -2.30 28.77
N VAL A 162 -14.60 -1.29 27.94
CA VAL A 162 -13.35 -0.57 27.63
C VAL A 162 -13.41 0.93 27.97
N GLY A 163 -14.38 1.31 28.84
CA GLY A 163 -14.50 2.67 29.36
C GLY A 163 -15.35 3.62 28.51
N GLY A 164 -16.06 3.10 27.51
CA GLY A 164 -17.02 3.85 26.70
C GLY A 164 -18.45 3.79 27.26
N GLU A 165 -19.40 4.17 26.44
CA GLU A 165 -20.84 4.12 26.78
C GLU A 165 -21.37 2.68 26.74
N ASP A 166 -22.53 2.42 27.40
CA ASP A 166 -23.21 1.13 27.34
C ASP A 166 -23.86 0.94 25.95
N ALA A 167 -23.06 0.49 24.99
CA ALA A 167 -23.47 0.24 23.62
C ALA A 167 -22.72 -0.96 23.03
N LYS A 168 -23.45 -1.79 22.26
CA LYS A 168 -22.83 -2.92 21.54
C LYS A 168 -21.78 -2.41 20.55
N ILE A 169 -20.62 -3.03 20.56
CA ILE A 169 -19.58 -2.80 19.54
C ILE A 169 -20.02 -3.47 18.22
N VAL A 170 -19.91 -2.73 17.12
CA VAL A 170 -20.11 -3.25 15.76
C VAL A 170 -18.73 -3.37 15.09
N VAL A 171 -18.27 -4.58 14.86
CA VAL A 171 -16.96 -4.83 14.27
C VAL A 171 -17.08 -4.93 12.75
N LEU A 172 -16.48 -3.97 12.05
CA LEU A 172 -16.38 -3.96 10.59
C LEU A 172 -15.02 -4.51 10.18
N ASN A 173 -15.00 -5.71 9.62
CA ASN A 173 -13.78 -6.38 9.24
C ASN A 173 -13.53 -6.30 7.73
N ARG A 174 -12.33 -6.67 7.29
CA ARG A 174 -11.97 -6.84 5.89
C ARG A 174 -12.06 -8.33 5.51
N LYS A 175 -12.30 -8.62 4.23
CA LYS A 175 -12.26 -9.99 3.70
C LYS A 175 -10.87 -10.61 3.84
N ALA A 176 -10.81 -11.94 3.88
CA ALA A 176 -9.58 -12.71 4.09
C ALA A 176 -8.46 -12.44 3.05
N GLY A 177 -8.82 -12.02 1.83
CA GLY A 177 -7.85 -11.64 0.79
C GLY A 177 -7.19 -10.25 0.99
N SER A 178 -7.62 -9.48 2.00
CA SER A 178 -7.05 -8.17 2.31
C SER A 178 -5.66 -8.31 2.95
N GLY A 179 -4.67 -7.61 2.39
CA GLY A 179 -3.35 -7.46 3.01
C GLY A 179 -3.42 -6.63 4.29
N THR A 180 -4.18 -5.52 4.28
CA THR A 180 -4.44 -4.70 5.47
C THR A 180 -4.99 -5.53 6.63
N ARG A 181 -5.91 -6.48 6.34
CA ARG A 181 -6.40 -7.43 7.34
C ARG A 181 -5.27 -8.32 7.85
N ALA A 182 -4.48 -8.91 6.97
CA ALA A 182 -3.40 -9.81 7.37
C ALA A 182 -2.38 -9.11 8.26
N THR A 183 -1.97 -7.89 7.89
CA THR A 183 -1.05 -7.09 8.69
C THR A 183 -1.64 -6.72 10.06
N PHE A 184 -2.92 -6.32 10.10
CA PHE A 184 -3.60 -5.99 11.36
C PHE A 184 -3.77 -7.23 12.25
N GLU A 185 -4.16 -8.38 11.69
CA GLU A 185 -4.26 -9.65 12.42
C GLU A 185 -2.90 -10.05 13.02
N SER A 186 -1.83 -9.98 12.24
CA SER A 186 -0.48 -10.27 12.72
C SER A 186 -0.05 -9.33 13.84
N ALA A 187 -0.33 -8.04 13.73
CA ALA A 187 0.02 -7.04 14.76
C ALA A 187 -0.77 -7.24 16.06
N VAL A 188 -2.05 -7.61 15.98
CA VAL A 188 -2.94 -7.73 17.15
C VAL A 188 -2.82 -9.10 17.81
N PHE A 189 -2.72 -10.17 17.03
CA PHE A 189 -2.78 -11.54 17.53
C PHE A 189 -1.43 -12.27 17.49
N GLY A 190 -0.46 -11.79 16.70
CA GLY A 190 0.79 -12.51 16.48
C GLY A 190 0.54 -13.88 15.85
N ASP A 191 1.20 -14.90 16.38
CA ASP A 191 1.07 -16.30 15.92
C ASP A 191 -0.08 -17.05 16.63
N GLU A 192 -0.92 -16.38 17.43
CA GLU A 192 -2.01 -17.05 18.13
C GLU A 192 -3.12 -17.45 17.16
N GLU A 193 -3.56 -18.72 17.24
CA GLU A 193 -4.79 -19.14 16.59
C GLU A 193 -5.96 -18.31 17.10
N ASN A 194 -6.56 -17.54 16.22
CA ASN A 194 -7.71 -16.73 16.57
C ASN A 194 -8.85 -16.88 15.57
N THR A 195 -10.05 -16.60 16.03
CA THR A 195 -11.21 -16.38 15.21
C THR A 195 -11.45 -14.89 15.14
N PHE A 196 -10.84 -14.25 14.16
CA PHE A 196 -11.09 -12.84 13.88
C PHE A 196 -12.56 -12.66 13.47
N LYS A 197 -13.34 -11.99 14.31
CA LYS A 197 -14.77 -11.84 14.13
C LYS A 197 -15.11 -10.47 13.58
N GLY A 198 -16.22 -10.39 12.85
CA GLY A 198 -16.78 -9.14 12.38
C GLY A 198 -18.29 -9.29 12.21
N ASP A 199 -19.05 -8.21 12.48
CA ASP A 199 -20.48 -8.11 12.16
C ASP A 199 -20.69 -7.94 10.65
N ALA A 200 -19.68 -7.41 9.93
CA ALA A 200 -19.66 -7.30 8.47
C ALA A 200 -18.24 -7.48 7.93
N GLU A 201 -18.12 -7.97 6.69
CA GLU A 201 -16.87 -8.06 5.94
C GLU A 201 -16.89 -7.16 4.71
N LEU A 202 -15.87 -6.33 4.56
CA LEU A 202 -15.75 -5.29 3.54
C LEU A 202 -14.59 -5.58 2.58
N ASP A 203 -14.79 -5.28 1.29
CA ASP A 203 -13.81 -5.61 0.26
C ASP A 203 -12.60 -4.67 0.24
N LYS A 204 -12.85 -3.35 0.35
CA LYS A 204 -11.84 -2.31 0.08
C LYS A 204 -11.73 -1.34 1.25
N SER A 205 -10.58 -0.64 1.35
CA SER A 205 -10.38 0.42 2.34
C SER A 205 -11.41 1.55 2.20
N GLY A 206 -11.80 1.92 0.98
CA GLY A 206 -12.86 2.89 0.73
C GLY A 206 -14.25 2.45 1.21
N ASP A 207 -14.53 1.14 1.20
CA ASP A 207 -15.78 0.60 1.76
C ASP A 207 -15.78 0.74 3.29
N VAL A 208 -14.62 0.53 3.93
CA VAL A 208 -14.45 0.76 5.38
C VAL A 208 -14.71 2.22 5.71
N GLN A 209 -14.11 3.17 4.99
CA GLN A 209 -14.36 4.61 5.20
C GLN A 209 -15.87 4.95 5.13
N THR A 210 -16.54 4.40 4.13
CA THR A 210 -17.98 4.64 3.92
C THR A 210 -18.81 4.02 5.04
N GLN A 211 -18.52 2.78 5.38
CA GLN A 211 -19.32 2.02 6.32
C GLN A 211 -19.11 2.47 7.76
N ILE A 212 -17.87 2.83 8.16
CA ILE A 212 -17.58 3.34 9.51
C ILE A 212 -18.27 4.70 9.76
N ALA A 213 -18.38 5.53 8.72
CA ALA A 213 -19.07 6.80 8.79
C ALA A 213 -20.60 6.66 8.89
N ALA A 214 -21.14 5.54 8.40
CA ALA A 214 -22.59 5.28 8.35
C ALA A 214 -23.11 4.38 9.48
N THR A 215 -22.23 3.82 10.30
CA THR A 215 -22.58 2.83 11.32
C THR A 215 -22.21 3.35 12.69
N ASP A 216 -23.19 3.52 13.58
CA ASP A 216 -22.93 3.90 14.96
C ASP A 216 -22.25 2.78 15.76
N ASN A 217 -21.42 3.16 16.72
CA ASN A 217 -20.71 2.27 17.62
C ASN A 217 -19.76 1.27 16.91
N ALA A 218 -19.34 1.59 15.69
CA ALA A 218 -18.48 0.71 14.92
C ALA A 218 -17.00 0.92 15.22
N ILE A 219 -16.24 -0.16 15.03
CA ILE A 219 -14.79 -0.18 15.00
C ILE A 219 -14.32 -0.91 13.75
N SER A 220 -13.23 -0.45 13.17
CA SER A 220 -12.50 -1.08 12.08
C SER A 220 -11.03 -0.68 12.16
N TYR A 221 -10.29 -0.92 11.09
CA TYR A 221 -8.90 -0.50 10.92
C TYR A 221 -8.65 -0.05 9.49
N LEU A 222 -7.77 0.92 9.34
CA LEU A 222 -7.37 1.49 8.05
C LEU A 222 -5.88 1.83 8.07
N ASP A 223 -5.28 1.91 6.91
CA ASP A 223 -4.01 2.57 6.72
C ASP A 223 -4.16 4.10 6.81
N PHE A 224 -3.07 4.79 7.16
CA PHE A 224 -3.11 6.23 7.43
C PHE A 224 -3.49 7.07 6.20
N SER A 225 -3.28 6.57 4.98
CA SER A 225 -3.67 7.27 3.75
C SER A 225 -5.19 7.40 3.59
N HIS A 226 -5.93 6.54 4.28
CA HIS A 226 -7.39 6.52 4.30
C HIS A 226 -8.01 7.21 5.52
N PHE A 227 -7.21 7.82 6.40
CA PHE A 227 -7.76 8.53 7.55
C PHE A 227 -8.48 9.81 7.10
N ASP A 228 -9.68 10.00 7.63
CA ASP A 228 -10.54 11.15 7.35
C ASP A 228 -11.27 11.57 8.64
N ASP A 229 -10.68 12.50 9.36
CA ASP A 229 -11.20 13.01 10.63
C ASP A 229 -12.57 13.68 10.50
N SER A 230 -13.04 13.97 9.30
CA SER A 230 -14.40 14.45 9.09
C SER A 230 -15.45 13.35 9.19
N LYS A 231 -15.07 12.08 8.98
CA LYS A 231 -15.98 10.93 8.89
C LYS A 231 -15.95 10.02 10.11
N PHE A 232 -14.78 9.80 10.69
CA PHE A 232 -14.55 8.87 11.81
C PHE A 232 -13.42 9.40 12.70
N ASN A 233 -13.11 8.69 13.79
CA ASN A 233 -11.97 9.02 14.64
C ASN A 233 -10.95 7.90 14.54
N ALA A 234 -9.68 8.25 14.31
CA ALA A 234 -8.57 7.34 14.56
C ALA A 234 -8.27 7.37 16.07
N ILE A 235 -8.01 6.21 16.67
CA ILE A 235 -7.76 6.10 18.10
C ILE A 235 -6.38 5.54 18.40
N LYS A 236 -5.89 5.83 19.60
CA LYS A 236 -4.58 5.38 20.08
C LYS A 236 -4.58 3.89 20.39
N VAL A 237 -3.41 3.30 20.39
CA VAL A 237 -3.17 1.95 20.90
C VAL A 237 -2.09 2.04 21.99
N GLY A 238 -2.48 1.79 23.24
CA GLY A 238 -1.56 1.87 24.37
C GLY A 238 -0.91 3.23 24.56
N GLY A 239 -1.65 4.31 24.28
CA GLY A 239 -1.17 5.69 24.35
C GLY A 239 -0.44 6.19 23.10
N VAL A 240 -0.15 5.30 22.12
CA VAL A 240 0.53 5.67 20.87
C VAL A 240 -0.48 6.17 19.84
N GLU A 241 -0.29 7.39 19.35
CA GLU A 241 -1.14 7.95 18.29
C GLU A 241 -0.82 7.33 16.93
N PRO A 242 -1.85 7.03 16.09
CA PRO A 242 -1.63 6.52 14.75
C PRO A 242 -1.17 7.64 13.80
N LYS A 243 0.13 7.90 13.82
CA LYS A 243 0.81 8.93 13.02
C LYS A 243 2.05 8.34 12.35
N SER A 244 2.40 8.88 11.18
CA SER A 244 3.57 8.42 10.41
C SER A 244 4.88 8.46 11.21
N GLU A 245 5.02 9.41 12.12
CA GLU A 245 6.21 9.57 12.99
C GLU A 245 6.41 8.33 13.87
N ASN A 246 5.33 7.75 14.40
CA ASN A 246 5.37 6.61 15.30
C ASN A 246 5.63 5.27 14.57
N VAL A 247 5.43 5.21 13.25
CA VAL A 247 5.72 4.01 12.43
C VAL A 247 7.24 3.79 12.32
N TYR A 248 8.02 4.87 12.25
CA TYR A 248 9.48 4.77 12.09
C TYR A 248 10.23 4.53 13.41
N ASP A 249 9.61 4.82 14.54
CA ASP A 249 10.23 4.68 15.87
C ASP A 249 10.07 3.29 16.48
N ASN A 250 9.33 2.39 15.84
CA ASN A 250 8.90 1.09 16.41
C ASN A 250 8.22 1.22 17.78
N SER A 251 7.52 2.32 18.02
CA SER A 251 6.77 2.59 19.26
C SER A 251 5.31 2.16 19.14
#